data_75492aa494731f9cdb32042377a35782
#
_entry.id   75492aa494731f9cdb32042377a35782
#
_cell.length_a   1.000
_cell.length_b   1.000
_cell.length_c   1.000
_cell.angle_alpha   90.00
_cell.angle_beta   90.00
_cell.angle_gamma   90.00
#
_symmetry.space_group_name_H-M   'P 1'
#
loop_
_entity.id
_entity.type
_entity.pdbx_description
1 polymer ?
#
loop_
_entity_poly.entity_id
_entity_poly.type
_entity_poly.pdbx_seq_one_letter_code
_entity_poly.pdbx_strand_id
1 'polypeptide(L)'
;MNSANPSYIYLVDDDASFRSSLNGAFISLGYQVKTFSSADEFLAHPDIAWPAMLISDMRMPGKSGVELQKKLIDETLGIPIVFISGESTLEEAVQGLKQGAIDFIQKPFNMEDLLQTIEASIEKQRQNLAKKYKSIVKEERLARLAPRERDVCMLMVKGFSNPKMADDLQLSIETIKQYKQNVFGKLGIEDLAGLIAFMHD
;
A
#
# COMPACT_ATOMS: atom_id res chain seq x y z
N MET A 1 -13.72 -6.42 -14.94
CA MET A 1 -12.54 -5.55 -15.08
C MET A 1 -12.89 -4.19 -14.49
N ASN A 2 -12.33 -3.87 -13.35
CA ASN A 2 -12.68 -2.65 -12.61
C ASN A 2 -11.78 -1.50 -13.09
N SER A 3 -12.28 -0.69 -14.03
CA SER A 3 -11.56 0.41 -14.70
C SER A 3 -11.34 1.65 -13.82
N ALA A 4 -11.57 1.56 -12.52
CA ALA A 4 -11.56 2.72 -11.63
C ALA A 4 -10.17 3.08 -11.06
N ASN A 5 -9.16 2.19 -11.14
CA ASN A 5 -7.83 2.48 -10.59
C ASN A 5 -6.76 1.68 -11.34
N PRO A 6 -6.00 2.31 -12.23
CA PRO A 6 -4.99 1.62 -13.04
C PRO A 6 -3.91 1.00 -12.15
N SER A 7 -3.40 -0.16 -12.57
CA SER A 7 -2.24 -0.80 -11.95
C SER A 7 -1.06 -0.68 -12.89
N TYR A 8 0.11 -0.44 -12.31
CA TYR A 8 1.33 -0.13 -13.06
C TYR A 8 2.32 -1.28 -13.01
N ILE A 9 2.91 -1.60 -14.16
CA ILE A 9 4.03 -2.54 -14.27
C ILE A 9 5.23 -1.77 -14.82
N TYR A 10 6.32 -1.87 -14.09
CA TYR A 10 7.64 -1.40 -14.51
C TYR A 10 8.45 -2.64 -14.91
N LEU A 11 8.87 -2.71 -16.17
CA LEU A 11 9.59 -3.85 -16.71
C LEU A 11 11.02 -3.45 -17.06
N VAL A 12 11.99 -4.05 -16.41
CA VAL A 12 13.43 -3.80 -16.61
C VAL A 12 14.10 -5.09 -17.12
N ASP A 13 14.57 -5.07 -18.34
CA ASP A 13 15.21 -6.23 -19.00
C ASP A 13 16.05 -5.70 -20.16
N ASP A 14 17.24 -6.20 -20.41
CA ASP A 14 18.11 -5.75 -21.52
C ASP A 14 17.72 -6.35 -22.87
N ASP A 15 16.99 -7.49 -22.89
CA ASP A 15 16.45 -8.08 -24.10
C ASP A 15 15.24 -7.30 -24.62
N ALA A 16 15.45 -6.56 -25.71
CA ALA A 16 14.40 -5.75 -26.33
C ALA A 16 13.21 -6.57 -26.85
N SER A 17 13.44 -7.80 -27.32
CA SER A 17 12.39 -8.68 -27.86
C SER A 17 11.52 -9.22 -26.73
N PHE A 18 12.15 -9.68 -25.65
CA PHE A 18 11.45 -10.15 -24.45
C PHE A 18 10.66 -9.00 -23.82
N ARG A 19 11.26 -7.82 -23.64
CA ARG A 19 10.63 -6.61 -23.12
C ARG A 19 9.40 -6.23 -23.93
N SER A 20 9.51 -6.21 -25.28
CA SER A 20 8.40 -5.88 -26.18
C SER A 20 7.24 -6.89 -26.08
N SER A 21 7.55 -8.17 -25.98
CA SER A 21 6.57 -9.24 -25.87
C SER A 21 5.76 -9.13 -24.58
N LEU A 22 6.44 -8.98 -23.42
CA LEU A 22 5.77 -8.81 -22.13
C LEU A 22 4.98 -7.50 -22.05
N ASN A 23 5.52 -6.41 -22.59
CA ASN A 23 4.80 -5.13 -22.64
C ASN A 23 3.45 -5.28 -23.37
N GLY A 24 3.45 -5.91 -24.55
CA GLY A 24 2.22 -6.15 -25.29
C GLY A 24 1.21 -7.03 -24.53
N ALA A 25 1.68 -8.09 -23.87
CA ALA A 25 0.86 -8.96 -23.07
C ALA A 25 0.20 -8.22 -21.89
N PHE A 26 0.96 -7.46 -21.11
CA PHE A 26 0.42 -6.73 -19.97
C PHE A 26 -0.53 -5.60 -20.36
N ILE A 27 -0.24 -4.87 -21.45
CA ILE A 27 -1.17 -3.85 -21.97
C ILE A 27 -2.50 -4.49 -22.38
N SER A 28 -2.48 -5.66 -23.04
CA SER A 28 -3.71 -6.37 -23.44
C SER A 28 -4.54 -6.83 -22.22
N LEU A 29 -3.92 -7.02 -21.08
CA LEU A 29 -4.55 -7.35 -19.80
C LEU A 29 -5.02 -6.11 -19.01
N GLY A 30 -4.78 -4.90 -19.53
CA GLY A 30 -5.27 -3.64 -18.95
C GLY A 30 -4.31 -2.98 -17.96
N TYR A 31 -3.05 -3.42 -17.87
CA TYR A 31 -2.03 -2.74 -17.07
C TYR A 31 -1.47 -1.51 -17.78
N GLN A 32 -1.05 -0.53 -17.01
CA GLN A 32 -0.21 0.56 -17.50
C GLN A 32 1.26 0.11 -17.39
N VAL A 33 1.96 0.03 -18.51
CA VAL A 33 3.32 -0.53 -18.54
C VAL A 33 4.33 0.53 -18.91
N LYS A 34 5.44 0.58 -18.17
CA LYS A 34 6.66 1.33 -18.54
C LYS A 34 7.83 0.36 -18.62
N THR A 35 8.61 0.48 -19.68
CA THR A 35 9.71 -0.45 -19.96
C THR A 35 11.05 0.28 -19.95
N PHE A 36 12.08 -0.39 -19.44
CA PHE A 36 13.43 0.14 -19.31
C PHE A 36 14.43 -0.92 -19.77
N SER A 37 15.49 -0.48 -20.45
CA SER A 37 16.53 -1.35 -20.96
C SER A 37 17.63 -1.66 -19.94
N SER A 38 17.62 -0.99 -18.80
CA SER A 38 18.62 -1.17 -17.74
C SER A 38 18.10 -0.70 -16.38
N ALA A 39 18.76 -1.16 -15.32
CA ALA A 39 18.51 -0.69 -13.97
C ALA A 39 18.78 0.82 -13.81
N ASP A 40 19.82 1.35 -14.47
CA ASP A 40 20.14 2.78 -14.41
C ASP A 40 19.06 3.65 -15.08
N GLU A 41 18.49 3.20 -16.19
CA GLU A 41 17.39 3.88 -16.85
C GLU A 41 16.15 3.94 -15.93
N PHE A 42 15.84 2.84 -15.26
CA PHE A 42 14.73 2.81 -14.30
C PHE A 42 14.98 3.71 -13.09
N LEU A 43 16.19 3.69 -12.50
CA LEU A 43 16.55 4.52 -11.35
C LEU A 43 16.56 6.01 -11.67
N ALA A 44 16.79 6.39 -12.93
CA ALA A 44 16.68 7.77 -13.38
C ALA A 44 15.22 8.23 -13.56
N HIS A 45 14.24 7.32 -13.43
CA HIS A 45 12.81 7.63 -13.56
C HIS A 45 12.23 8.04 -12.19
N PRO A 46 11.88 9.33 -11.97
CA PRO A 46 11.60 9.86 -10.64
C PRO A 46 10.24 9.47 -10.08
N ASP A 47 9.27 9.09 -10.94
CA ASP A 47 7.88 8.95 -10.55
C ASP A 47 7.38 7.51 -10.64
N ILE A 48 7.13 6.90 -9.48
CA ILE A 48 6.45 5.61 -9.36
C ILE A 48 4.97 5.83 -9.06
N ALA A 49 4.11 5.46 -10.02
CA ALA A 49 2.66 5.46 -9.81
C ALA A 49 2.21 4.16 -9.11
N TRP A 50 1.22 4.24 -8.25
CA TRP A 50 0.75 3.14 -7.42
C TRP A 50 -0.73 2.79 -7.67
N PRO A 51 -1.15 1.54 -7.48
CA PRO A 51 -0.37 0.36 -7.10
C PRO A 51 0.52 -0.13 -8.25
N ALA A 52 1.70 -0.66 -7.91
CA ALA A 52 2.72 -1.02 -8.90
C ALA A 52 3.45 -2.32 -8.61
N MET A 53 4.03 -2.91 -9.66
CA MET A 53 4.95 -4.03 -9.59
C MET A 53 6.17 -3.73 -10.46
N LEU A 54 7.36 -3.99 -9.95
CA LEU A 54 8.58 -4.03 -10.71
C LEU A 54 8.87 -5.48 -11.13
N ILE A 55 9.07 -5.69 -12.41
CA ILE A 55 9.54 -6.95 -12.97
C ILE A 55 10.92 -6.66 -13.52
N SER A 56 11.93 -7.36 -13.03
CA SER A 56 13.32 -7.12 -13.44
C SER A 56 14.00 -8.41 -13.86
N ASP A 57 14.72 -8.35 -14.98
CA ASP A 57 15.72 -9.38 -15.20
C ASP A 57 16.80 -9.30 -14.11
N MET A 58 17.33 -10.44 -13.75
CA MET A 58 18.34 -10.54 -12.70
C MET A 58 19.74 -10.20 -13.21
N ARG A 59 20.05 -10.57 -14.45
CA ARG A 59 21.33 -10.36 -15.08
C ARG A 59 21.23 -9.40 -16.24
N MET A 60 21.69 -8.19 -16.03
CA MET A 60 21.72 -7.14 -17.05
C MET A 60 23.12 -6.51 -17.11
N PRO A 61 23.53 -5.98 -18.25
CA PRO A 61 24.74 -5.17 -18.35
C PRO A 61 24.71 -3.97 -17.39
N GLY A 62 25.80 -3.70 -16.70
CA GLY A 62 25.90 -2.67 -15.68
C GLY A 62 25.38 -3.16 -14.33
N LYS A 63 24.29 -2.58 -13.82
CA LYS A 63 23.69 -3.02 -12.55
C LYS A 63 22.77 -4.22 -12.75
N SER A 64 22.98 -5.25 -11.94
CA SER A 64 22.11 -6.42 -11.85
C SER A 64 20.75 -6.06 -11.21
N GLY A 65 19.76 -6.94 -11.38
CA GLY A 65 18.47 -6.80 -10.71
C GLY A 65 18.57 -6.79 -9.18
N VAL A 66 19.52 -7.55 -8.60
CA VAL A 66 19.77 -7.57 -7.15
C VAL A 66 20.35 -6.24 -6.66
N GLU A 67 21.25 -5.62 -7.43
CA GLU A 67 21.79 -4.29 -7.13
C GLU A 67 20.71 -3.21 -7.29
N LEU A 68 19.83 -3.34 -8.26
CA LEU A 68 18.65 -2.51 -8.41
C LEU A 68 17.76 -2.61 -7.18
N GLN A 69 17.41 -3.82 -6.74
CA GLN A 69 16.61 -4.06 -5.54
C GLN A 69 17.22 -3.38 -4.31
N LYS A 70 18.54 -3.54 -4.11
CA LYS A 70 19.25 -2.90 -3.00
C LYS A 70 19.09 -1.37 -3.03
N LYS A 71 19.24 -0.75 -4.20
CA LYS A 71 19.04 0.69 -4.38
C LYS A 71 17.63 1.13 -4.02
N LEU A 72 16.60 0.36 -4.43
CA LEU A 72 15.21 0.64 -4.11
C LEU A 72 14.91 0.58 -2.62
N ILE A 73 15.58 -0.33 -1.90
CA ILE A 73 15.49 -0.45 -0.44
C ILE A 73 16.17 0.76 0.23
N ASP A 74 17.38 1.10 -0.19
CA ASP A 74 18.17 2.21 0.35
C ASP A 74 17.44 3.57 0.17
N GLU A 75 16.73 3.74 -0.96
CA GLU A 75 15.95 4.94 -1.29
C GLU A 75 14.51 4.90 -0.74
N THR A 76 14.13 3.85 0.01
CA THR A 76 12.80 3.68 0.60
C THR A 76 11.63 3.74 -0.41
N LEU A 77 11.88 3.42 -1.68
CA LEU A 77 10.86 3.47 -2.72
C LEU A 77 9.80 2.38 -2.59
N GLY A 78 10.10 1.29 -1.89
CA GLY A 78 9.11 0.29 -1.43
C GLY A 78 8.35 -0.45 -2.53
N ILE A 79 8.76 -0.33 -3.81
CA ILE A 79 8.07 -1.02 -4.89
C ILE A 79 8.34 -2.54 -4.81
N PRO A 80 7.29 -3.38 -4.80
CA PRO A 80 7.47 -4.82 -4.85
C PRO A 80 8.15 -5.26 -6.14
N ILE A 81 9.10 -6.17 -6.04
CA ILE A 81 9.86 -6.68 -7.16
C ILE A 81 9.68 -8.19 -7.33
N VAL A 82 9.53 -8.61 -8.57
CA VAL A 82 9.66 -10.00 -9.03
C VAL A 82 10.82 -10.08 -9.99
N PHE A 83 11.68 -11.06 -9.78
CA PHE A 83 12.77 -11.35 -10.71
C PHE A 83 12.34 -12.37 -11.76
N ILE A 84 12.75 -12.14 -13.01
CA ILE A 84 12.63 -13.11 -14.10
C ILE A 84 14.00 -13.32 -14.68
N SER A 85 14.49 -14.57 -14.73
CA SER A 85 15.82 -14.82 -15.27
C SER A 85 15.95 -16.19 -15.95
N GLY A 86 16.76 -16.26 -17.01
CA GLY A 86 17.10 -17.51 -17.71
C GLY A 86 18.38 -18.17 -17.20
N GLU A 87 19.30 -17.41 -16.63
CA GLU A 87 20.67 -17.85 -16.35
C GLU A 87 21.16 -17.57 -14.92
N SER A 88 20.26 -17.23 -13.99
CA SER A 88 20.68 -16.98 -12.60
C SER A 88 21.02 -18.24 -11.84
N THR A 89 21.95 -18.09 -10.90
CA THR A 89 22.26 -19.17 -9.95
C THR A 89 21.19 -19.23 -8.84
N LEU A 90 21.09 -20.40 -8.20
CA LEU A 90 20.23 -20.57 -7.03
C LEU A 90 20.58 -19.56 -5.91
N GLU A 91 21.87 -19.26 -5.75
CA GLU A 91 22.35 -18.31 -4.73
C GLU A 91 21.85 -16.90 -5.00
N GLU A 92 21.87 -16.42 -6.25
CA GLU A 92 21.34 -15.11 -6.65
C GLU A 92 19.84 -15.03 -6.40
N ALA A 93 19.08 -16.06 -6.77
CA ALA A 93 17.65 -16.14 -6.52
C ALA A 93 17.32 -16.08 -5.00
N VAL A 94 18.04 -16.88 -4.20
CA VAL A 94 17.89 -16.90 -2.74
C VAL A 94 18.25 -15.54 -2.13
N GLN A 95 19.29 -14.89 -2.64
CA GLN A 95 19.69 -13.54 -2.17
C GLN A 95 18.59 -12.51 -2.46
N GLY A 96 18.04 -12.48 -3.66
CA GLY A 96 16.93 -11.57 -4.01
C GLY A 96 15.72 -11.76 -3.11
N LEU A 97 15.33 -13.02 -2.88
CA LEU A 97 14.20 -13.33 -1.98
C LEU A 97 14.48 -12.94 -0.53
N LYS A 98 15.69 -13.16 0.00
CA LYS A 98 16.09 -12.72 1.34
C LYS A 98 16.10 -11.20 1.49
N GLN A 99 16.34 -10.46 0.42
CA GLN A 99 16.26 -9.01 0.39
C GLN A 99 14.83 -8.48 0.23
N GLY A 100 13.83 -9.36 0.15
CA GLY A 100 12.42 -8.99 0.13
C GLY A 100 11.80 -8.93 -1.27
N ALA A 101 12.41 -9.55 -2.29
CA ALA A 101 11.70 -9.81 -3.54
C ALA A 101 10.45 -10.66 -3.26
N ILE A 102 9.39 -10.37 -4.00
CA ILE A 102 8.11 -11.12 -3.87
C ILE A 102 8.30 -12.55 -4.37
N ASP A 103 8.99 -12.70 -5.51
CA ASP A 103 9.19 -13.98 -6.14
C ASP A 103 10.39 -13.96 -7.10
N PHE A 104 10.79 -15.16 -7.52
CA PHE A 104 11.76 -15.40 -8.56
C PHE A 104 11.18 -16.40 -9.56
N ILE A 105 11.16 -16.05 -10.84
CA ILE A 105 10.56 -16.83 -11.91
C ILE A 105 11.65 -17.16 -12.95
N GLN A 106 11.85 -18.45 -13.19
CA GLN A 106 12.85 -18.91 -14.17
C GLN A 106 12.27 -18.94 -15.59
N LYS A 107 13.00 -18.39 -16.56
CA LYS A 107 12.69 -18.50 -18.00
C LYS A 107 13.05 -19.93 -18.50
N PRO A 108 12.19 -20.63 -19.29
CA PRO A 108 10.84 -20.23 -19.70
C PRO A 108 9.82 -20.46 -18.59
N PHE A 109 8.80 -19.59 -18.48
CA PHE A 109 7.78 -19.64 -17.45
C PHE A 109 6.36 -19.61 -18.03
N ASN A 110 5.39 -19.96 -17.18
CA ASN A 110 4.00 -19.80 -17.51
C ASN A 110 3.54 -18.35 -17.15
N MET A 111 2.92 -17.66 -18.10
CA MET A 111 2.40 -16.32 -17.87
C MET A 111 1.35 -16.28 -16.75
N GLU A 112 0.60 -17.37 -16.55
CA GLU A 112 -0.43 -17.45 -15.50
C GLU A 112 0.17 -17.37 -14.11
N ASP A 113 1.31 -18.03 -13.86
CA ASP A 113 2.02 -17.98 -12.58
C ASP A 113 2.54 -16.57 -12.27
N LEU A 114 3.10 -15.89 -13.28
CA LEU A 114 3.53 -14.50 -13.15
C LEU A 114 2.35 -13.57 -12.84
N LEU A 115 1.23 -13.75 -13.53
CA LEU A 115 0.03 -12.93 -13.29
C LEU A 115 -0.54 -13.12 -11.90
N GLN A 116 -0.60 -14.35 -11.38
CA GLN A 116 -1.05 -14.61 -10.01
C GLN A 116 -0.19 -13.85 -8.98
N THR A 117 1.13 -13.88 -9.14
CA THR A 117 2.06 -13.14 -8.26
C THR A 117 1.83 -11.63 -8.34
N ILE A 118 1.64 -11.08 -9.55
CA ILE A 118 1.37 -9.65 -9.77
C ILE A 118 0.05 -9.25 -9.12
N GLU A 119 -1.03 -9.99 -9.39
CA GLU A 119 -2.37 -9.69 -8.89
C GLU A 119 -2.43 -9.72 -7.36
N ALA A 120 -1.84 -10.75 -6.74
CA ALA A 120 -1.77 -10.86 -5.29
C ALA A 120 -1.03 -9.66 -4.65
N SER A 121 0.09 -9.24 -5.25
CA SER A 121 0.88 -8.12 -4.77
C SER A 121 0.13 -6.79 -4.93
N ILE A 122 -0.48 -6.55 -6.08
CA ILE A 122 -1.27 -5.33 -6.36
C ILE A 122 -2.47 -5.23 -5.43
N GLU A 123 -3.17 -6.33 -5.21
CA GLU A 123 -4.32 -6.35 -4.29
C GLU A 123 -3.91 -6.04 -2.85
N LYS A 124 -2.81 -6.61 -2.38
CA LYS A 124 -2.24 -6.29 -1.06
C LYS A 124 -1.90 -4.80 -0.93
N GLN A 125 -1.34 -4.19 -1.97
CA GLN A 125 -1.06 -2.76 -1.99
C GLN A 125 -2.33 -1.91 -1.93
N ARG A 126 -3.37 -2.27 -2.70
CA ARG A 126 -4.67 -1.59 -2.66
C ARG A 126 -5.27 -1.61 -1.26
N GLN A 127 -5.24 -2.77 -0.60
CA GLN A 127 -5.73 -2.91 0.77
C GLN A 127 -4.93 -2.05 1.76
N ASN A 128 -3.60 -2.00 1.62
CA ASN A 128 -2.75 -1.17 2.47
C ASN A 128 -3.01 0.33 2.24
N LEU A 129 -3.17 0.76 1.00
CA LEU A 129 -3.52 2.14 0.65
C LEU A 129 -4.89 2.52 1.20
N ALA A 130 -5.89 1.63 1.07
CA ALA A 130 -7.22 1.86 1.62
C ALA A 130 -7.21 1.98 3.16
N LYS A 131 -6.45 1.12 3.85
CA LYS A 131 -6.25 1.21 5.31
C LYS A 131 -5.57 2.52 5.71
N LYS A 132 -4.50 2.90 5.02
CA LYS A 132 -3.79 4.15 5.27
C LYS A 132 -4.70 5.37 5.06
N TYR A 133 -5.48 5.38 3.99
CA TYR A 133 -6.45 6.45 3.75
C TYR A 133 -7.50 6.55 4.86
N LYS A 134 -8.08 5.42 5.28
CA LYS A 134 -9.01 5.37 6.42
C LYS A 134 -8.39 5.93 7.70
N SER A 135 -7.14 5.55 8.01
CA SER A 135 -6.42 6.07 9.18
C SER A 135 -6.22 7.58 9.13
N ILE A 136 -5.81 8.13 7.99
CA ILE A 136 -5.64 9.58 7.81
C ILE A 136 -6.97 10.32 8.02
N VAL A 137 -8.06 9.84 7.38
CA VAL A 137 -9.39 10.44 7.54
C VAL A 137 -9.87 10.37 8.99
N LYS A 138 -9.61 9.27 9.69
CA LYS A 138 -9.91 9.10 11.11
C LYS A 138 -9.15 10.11 11.97
N GLU A 139 -7.85 10.25 11.77
CA GLU A 139 -7.02 11.22 12.49
C GLU A 139 -7.47 12.66 12.24
N GLU A 140 -7.77 13.02 11.00
CA GLU A 140 -8.30 14.34 10.65
C GLU A 140 -9.64 14.64 11.36
N ARG A 141 -10.55 13.66 11.41
CA ARG A 141 -11.83 13.84 12.13
C ARG A 141 -11.61 13.99 13.63
N LEU A 142 -10.75 13.16 14.24
CA LEU A 142 -10.41 13.27 15.66
C LEU A 142 -9.71 14.58 16.00
N ALA A 143 -8.90 15.14 15.10
CA ALA A 143 -8.25 16.44 15.29
C ALA A 143 -9.24 17.62 15.39
N ARG A 144 -10.47 17.48 14.88
CA ARG A 144 -11.53 18.50 15.00
C ARG A 144 -12.14 18.59 16.39
N LEU A 145 -11.92 17.60 17.25
CA LEU A 145 -12.42 17.59 18.61
C LEU A 145 -11.60 18.54 19.50
N ALA A 146 -12.29 19.42 20.21
CA ALA A 146 -11.68 20.21 21.27
C ALA A 146 -11.19 19.29 22.42
N PRO A 147 -10.24 19.69 23.26
CA PRO A 147 -9.70 18.84 24.33
C PRO A 147 -10.78 18.17 25.19
N ARG A 148 -11.79 18.92 25.65
CA ARG A 148 -12.89 18.37 26.47
C ARG A 148 -13.83 17.44 25.70
N GLU A 149 -14.04 17.69 24.42
CA GLU A 149 -14.81 16.78 23.55
C GLU A 149 -14.06 15.45 23.35
N ARG A 150 -12.73 15.51 23.27
CA ARG A 150 -11.88 14.32 23.17
C ARG A 150 -11.93 13.50 24.46
N ASP A 151 -11.88 14.14 25.64
CA ASP A 151 -12.03 13.47 26.91
C ASP A 151 -13.38 12.73 26.99
N VAL A 152 -14.48 13.40 26.65
CA VAL A 152 -15.81 12.80 26.62
C VAL A 152 -15.89 11.66 25.60
N CYS A 153 -15.35 11.85 24.40
CA CYS A 153 -15.29 10.81 23.35
C CYS A 153 -14.61 9.52 23.86
N MET A 154 -13.47 9.65 24.51
CA MET A 154 -12.74 8.49 25.08
C MET A 154 -13.51 7.77 26.19
N LEU A 155 -14.23 8.51 27.03
CA LEU A 155 -15.06 7.91 28.07
C LEU A 155 -16.32 7.23 27.49
N MET A 156 -16.90 7.79 26.42
CA MET A 156 -17.99 7.13 25.68
C MET A 156 -17.56 5.77 25.11
N VAL A 157 -16.39 5.71 24.48
CA VAL A 157 -15.83 4.45 23.93
C VAL A 157 -15.58 3.42 25.03
N LYS A 158 -15.19 3.85 26.24
CA LYS A 158 -15.05 2.98 27.41
C LYS A 158 -16.39 2.53 28.02
N GLY A 159 -17.52 2.98 27.49
CA GLY A 159 -18.85 2.60 27.96
C GLY A 159 -19.33 3.32 29.21
N PHE A 160 -18.74 4.48 29.57
CA PHE A 160 -19.13 5.23 30.75
C PHE A 160 -20.51 5.86 30.56
N SER A 161 -21.34 5.81 31.62
CA SER A 161 -22.63 6.50 31.65
C SER A 161 -22.46 8.01 31.80
N ASN A 162 -23.47 8.78 31.41
CA ASN A 162 -23.43 10.27 31.54
C ASN A 162 -23.13 10.72 32.97
N PRO A 163 -23.76 10.15 34.05
CA PRO A 163 -23.40 10.51 35.41
C PRO A 163 -21.94 10.23 35.76
N LYS A 164 -21.40 9.07 35.32
CA LYS A 164 -20.00 8.70 35.57
C LYS A 164 -19.02 9.63 34.86
N MET A 165 -19.31 10.02 33.63
CA MET A 165 -18.50 11.00 32.88
C MET A 165 -18.56 12.39 33.54
N ALA A 166 -19.71 12.80 34.01
CA ALA A 166 -19.91 14.10 34.72
C ALA A 166 -19.05 14.16 36.00
N ASP A 167 -19.01 13.05 36.75
CA ASP A 167 -18.23 12.91 37.97
C ASP A 167 -16.73 12.97 37.69
N ASP A 168 -16.27 12.12 36.75
CA ASP A 168 -14.84 12.01 36.38
C ASP A 168 -14.27 13.33 35.79
N LEU A 169 -15.06 14.06 35.03
CA LEU A 169 -14.63 15.31 34.41
C LEU A 169 -14.97 16.58 35.19
N GLN A 170 -15.67 16.44 36.34
CA GLN A 170 -16.16 17.50 37.19
C GLN A 170 -17.05 18.50 36.40
N LEU A 171 -18.01 17.99 35.62
CA LEU A 171 -18.91 18.70 34.76
C LEU A 171 -20.39 18.39 35.13
N SER A 172 -21.33 19.20 34.66
CA SER A 172 -22.75 18.87 34.76
C SER A 172 -23.12 17.78 33.73
N ILE A 173 -24.16 17.00 34.04
CA ILE A 173 -24.70 16.00 33.08
C ILE A 173 -25.17 16.72 31.78
N GLU A 174 -25.66 17.90 31.86
CA GLU A 174 -26.11 18.68 30.72
C GLU A 174 -24.93 19.06 29.81
N THR A 175 -23.81 19.46 30.42
CA THR A 175 -22.57 19.75 29.70
C THR A 175 -22.03 18.48 28.98
N ILE A 176 -22.12 17.32 29.64
CA ILE A 176 -21.74 16.03 29.01
C ILE A 176 -22.62 15.74 27.80
N LYS A 177 -23.95 15.92 27.89
CA LYS A 177 -24.85 15.74 26.76
C LYS A 177 -24.49 16.67 25.59
N GLN A 178 -24.17 17.92 25.86
CA GLN A 178 -23.76 18.88 24.85
C GLN A 178 -22.43 18.43 24.17
N TYR A 179 -21.42 18.01 24.94
CA TYR A 179 -20.17 17.52 24.36
C TYR A 179 -20.39 16.24 23.53
N LYS A 180 -21.26 15.33 23.94
CA LYS A 180 -21.62 14.14 23.15
C LYS A 180 -22.23 14.52 21.80
N GLN A 181 -23.14 15.49 21.76
CA GLN A 181 -23.70 15.98 20.50
C GLN A 181 -22.64 16.59 19.60
N ASN A 182 -21.75 17.40 20.16
CA ASN A 182 -20.65 18.01 19.43
C ASN A 182 -19.69 16.93 18.86
N VAL A 183 -19.36 15.90 19.67
CA VAL A 183 -18.53 14.76 19.23
C VAL A 183 -19.18 14.05 18.04
N PHE A 184 -20.45 13.67 18.16
CA PHE A 184 -21.17 13.02 17.07
C PHE A 184 -21.22 13.89 15.82
N GLY A 185 -21.55 15.17 15.94
CA GLY A 185 -21.61 16.09 14.81
C GLY A 185 -20.25 16.30 14.12
N LYS A 186 -19.17 16.50 14.91
CA LYS A 186 -17.82 16.72 14.37
C LYS A 186 -17.23 15.48 13.73
N LEU A 187 -17.53 14.30 14.26
CA LEU A 187 -17.09 13.02 13.70
C LEU A 187 -17.99 12.50 12.56
N GLY A 188 -19.18 13.11 12.36
CA GLY A 188 -20.17 12.64 11.38
C GLY A 188 -20.71 11.25 11.72
N ILE A 189 -21.03 11.03 13.00
CA ILE A 189 -21.49 9.74 13.58
C ILE A 189 -22.85 10.00 14.23
N GLU A 190 -23.77 9.05 14.10
CA GLU A 190 -25.14 9.21 14.59
C GLU A 190 -25.34 8.69 16.02
N ASP A 191 -24.61 7.65 16.41
CA ASP A 191 -24.81 6.98 17.70
C ASP A 191 -23.53 6.40 18.30
N LEU A 192 -23.65 5.81 19.50
CA LEU A 192 -22.53 5.19 20.20
C LEU A 192 -21.99 3.95 19.49
N ALA A 193 -22.82 3.18 18.83
CA ALA A 193 -22.38 2.00 18.08
C ALA A 193 -21.50 2.42 16.89
N GLY A 194 -21.90 3.45 16.16
CA GLY A 194 -21.10 4.09 15.11
C GLY A 194 -19.78 4.65 15.64
N LEU A 195 -19.78 5.26 16.84
CA LEU A 195 -18.55 5.76 17.46
C LEU A 195 -17.58 4.62 17.79
N ILE A 196 -18.09 3.53 18.37
CA ILE A 196 -17.26 2.35 18.68
C ILE A 196 -16.68 1.74 17.42
N ALA A 197 -17.49 1.55 16.37
CA ALA A 197 -17.02 1.07 15.08
C ALA A 197 -15.92 1.98 14.50
N PHE A 198 -16.16 3.30 14.49
CA PHE A 198 -15.20 4.30 14.01
C PHE A 198 -13.87 4.26 14.78
N MET A 199 -13.89 4.00 16.07
CA MET A 199 -12.66 3.94 16.89
C MET A 199 -11.88 2.64 16.72
N HIS A 200 -12.55 1.54 16.32
CA HIS A 200 -11.93 0.23 16.11
C HIS A 200 -11.51 -0.05 14.65
N ASP A 201 -12.05 0.68 13.66
CA ASP A 201 -11.57 0.67 12.26
C ASP A 201 -10.21 1.38 12.12
#